data_1e46fedeac9da147affd69efa42d1757
#
_entry.id   1e46fedeac9da147affd69efa42d1757
#
_cell.length_a   1.000
_cell.length_b   1.000
_cell.length_c   1.000
_cell.angle_alpha   90.00
_cell.angle_beta   90.00
_cell.angle_gamma   90.00
#
_symmetry.space_group_name_H-M   'P 1'
#
loop_
_entity.id
_entity.type
_entity.pdbx_description
1 polymer ?
#
loop_
_entity_poly.entity_id
_entity_poly.type
_entity_poly.pdbx_seq_one_letter_code
_entity_poly.pdbx_strand_id
1 'polypeptide(L)'
;MELEDRIKRWRLILGEESEAGFSAMGDTSLSGEQDLMDQALAAIYDNTSSGGGFGARGAGKGPSAPVVSKWLGDVRSLFDKELVSIIQADAMERCGLKQLMFEPELLEKLEPDLNLASMMLTLKDQIPKRSKEQVRSFIERIVEEINRLLADDIRRAITAAVDRRRHSPIPSAAALDYKETI
;
A
#
# COMPACT_ATOMS: atom_id res chain seq x y z
N MET A 1 -0.15 -9.83 -23.57
CA MET A 1 -0.93 -8.76 -22.92
C MET A 1 -1.59 -7.98 -24.05
N GLU A 2 -2.90 -8.14 -24.18
CA GLU A 2 -3.66 -7.52 -25.25
C GLU A 2 -3.77 -5.99 -25.05
N LEU A 3 -4.02 -5.25 -26.14
CA LEU A 3 -4.13 -3.79 -26.09
C LEU A 3 -5.23 -3.35 -25.10
N GLU A 4 -6.34 -4.07 -25.08
CA GLU A 4 -7.47 -3.81 -24.16
C GLU A 4 -7.05 -3.91 -22.67
N ASP A 5 -6.28 -4.93 -22.28
CA ASP A 5 -5.78 -5.04 -20.91
C ASP A 5 -4.91 -3.84 -20.51
N ARG A 6 -4.13 -3.32 -21.45
CA ARG A 6 -3.29 -2.15 -21.21
C ARG A 6 -4.13 -0.89 -21.06
N ILE A 7 -5.17 -0.72 -21.87
CA ILE A 7 -6.08 0.43 -21.79
C ILE A 7 -6.81 0.41 -20.45
N LYS A 8 -7.35 -0.73 -20.01
CA LYS A 8 -8.03 -0.89 -18.72
C LYS A 8 -7.11 -0.58 -17.54
N ARG A 9 -5.83 -1.00 -17.59
CA ARG A 9 -4.85 -0.65 -16.57
C ARG A 9 -4.58 0.86 -16.51
N TRP A 10 -4.45 1.51 -17.67
CA TRP A 10 -4.28 2.96 -17.71
C TRP A 10 -5.52 3.70 -17.20
N ARG A 11 -6.71 3.19 -17.49
CA ARG A 11 -7.98 3.72 -16.97
C ARG A 11 -7.99 3.66 -15.42
N LEU A 12 -7.58 2.53 -14.83
CA LEU A 12 -7.47 2.38 -13.38
C LEU A 12 -6.44 3.32 -12.74
N ILE A 13 -5.33 3.59 -13.43
CA ILE A 13 -4.27 4.47 -12.92
C ILE A 13 -4.67 5.94 -12.98
N LEU A 14 -5.33 6.34 -14.07
CA LEU A 14 -5.63 7.75 -14.36
C LEU A 14 -7.02 8.20 -13.90
N GLY A 15 -7.87 7.26 -13.47
CA GLY A 15 -9.22 7.54 -12.99
C GLY A 15 -10.25 7.73 -14.10
N GLU A 16 -11.48 7.94 -13.70
CA GLU A 16 -12.65 8.05 -14.60
C GLU A 16 -12.53 9.20 -15.61
N GLU A 17 -11.90 10.29 -15.22
CA GLU A 17 -11.71 11.46 -16.11
C GLU A 17 -10.91 11.14 -17.38
N SER A 18 -10.09 10.10 -17.37
CA SER A 18 -9.28 9.66 -18.50
C SER A 18 -10.06 8.83 -19.55
N GLU A 19 -11.25 8.36 -19.21
CA GLU A 19 -12.03 7.44 -20.03
C GLU A 19 -12.36 8.02 -21.42
N ALA A 20 -12.71 9.30 -21.47
CA ALA A 20 -12.99 9.99 -22.74
C ALA A 20 -11.78 10.00 -23.69
N GLY A 21 -10.56 10.04 -23.17
CA GLY A 21 -9.32 9.98 -23.95
C GLY A 21 -9.00 8.60 -24.50
N PHE A 22 -9.38 7.55 -23.77
CA PHE A 22 -9.09 6.16 -24.14
C PHE A 22 -10.18 5.48 -24.94
N SER A 23 -11.42 5.97 -24.88
CA SER A 23 -12.58 5.40 -25.60
C SER A 23 -12.39 5.28 -27.10
N ALA A 24 -11.57 6.16 -27.70
CA ALA A 24 -11.20 6.10 -29.11
C ALA A 24 -10.20 4.97 -29.44
N MET A 25 -9.54 4.39 -28.45
CA MET A 25 -8.50 3.37 -28.60
C MET A 25 -9.02 1.95 -28.33
N GLY A 26 -10.17 1.82 -27.67
CA GLY A 26 -10.77 0.52 -27.35
C GLY A 26 -11.79 0.60 -26.24
N ASP A 27 -12.27 -0.57 -25.80
CA ASP A 27 -13.20 -0.68 -24.68
C ASP A 27 -12.50 -0.35 -23.36
N THR A 28 -12.97 0.68 -22.68
CA THR A 28 -12.50 1.16 -21.39
C THR A 28 -13.37 0.68 -20.23
N SER A 29 -14.45 -0.04 -20.50
CA SER A 29 -15.37 -0.50 -19.46
C SER A 29 -14.66 -1.45 -18.49
N LEU A 30 -14.76 -1.13 -17.20
CA LEU A 30 -14.31 -1.97 -16.12
C LEU A 30 -15.44 -2.91 -15.72
N SER A 31 -15.12 -4.09 -15.24
CA SER A 31 -16.10 -5.06 -14.79
C SER A 31 -15.58 -5.90 -13.61
N GLY A 32 -16.51 -6.33 -12.76
CA GLY A 32 -16.20 -7.22 -11.65
C GLY A 32 -15.17 -6.61 -10.68
N GLU A 33 -14.06 -7.31 -10.47
CA GLU A 33 -13.01 -6.90 -9.53
C GLU A 33 -12.34 -5.57 -9.90
N GLN A 34 -12.19 -5.30 -11.20
CA GLN A 34 -11.60 -4.04 -11.68
C GLN A 34 -12.47 -2.83 -11.32
N ASP A 35 -13.79 -2.97 -11.40
CA ASP A 35 -14.73 -1.93 -11.00
C ASP A 35 -14.68 -1.67 -9.48
N LEU A 36 -14.55 -2.71 -8.67
CA LEU A 36 -14.34 -2.58 -7.22
C LEU A 36 -13.02 -1.91 -6.89
N MET A 37 -11.95 -2.22 -7.62
CA MET A 37 -10.66 -1.55 -7.46
C MET A 37 -10.75 -0.05 -7.79
N ASP A 38 -11.42 0.30 -8.89
CA ASP A 38 -11.63 1.68 -9.31
C ASP A 38 -12.41 2.47 -8.25
N GLN A 39 -13.50 1.91 -7.75
CA GLN A 39 -14.29 2.52 -6.67
C GLN A 39 -13.48 2.72 -5.38
N ALA A 40 -12.63 1.76 -5.03
CA ALA A 40 -11.79 1.85 -3.85
C ALA A 40 -10.74 2.97 -3.98
N LEU A 41 -10.14 3.12 -5.17
CA LEU A 41 -9.18 4.18 -5.47
C LEU A 41 -9.83 5.56 -5.60
N ALA A 42 -10.99 5.64 -6.25
CA ALA A 42 -11.77 6.88 -6.39
C ALA A 42 -12.08 7.54 -5.05
N ALA A 43 -12.26 6.75 -3.99
CA ALA A 43 -12.48 7.27 -2.64
C ALA A 43 -11.32 8.15 -2.12
N ILE A 44 -10.10 7.98 -2.63
CA ILE A 44 -8.92 8.77 -2.25
C ILE A 44 -8.53 9.79 -3.31
N TYR A 45 -8.54 9.37 -4.59
CA TYR A 45 -7.89 10.11 -5.65
C TYR A 45 -8.84 11.03 -6.43
N ASP A 46 -10.09 10.63 -6.66
CA ASP A 46 -11.02 11.44 -7.45
C ASP A 46 -11.62 12.63 -6.68
N ASN A 47 -11.55 12.61 -5.37
CA ASN A 47 -12.13 13.64 -4.50
C ASN A 47 -11.18 14.80 -4.15
N THR A 48 -9.97 14.83 -4.70
CA THR A 48 -9.00 15.90 -4.39
C THR A 48 -9.35 17.23 -5.05
N SER A 49 -10.07 17.23 -6.17
CA SER A 49 -10.45 18.44 -6.91
C SER A 49 -11.68 19.15 -6.34
N SER A 50 -12.52 18.49 -5.55
CA SER A 50 -13.75 19.06 -5.00
C SER A 50 -13.85 19.04 -3.47
N GLY A 51 -12.75 18.83 -2.76
CA GLY A 51 -12.73 18.88 -1.28
C GLY A 51 -13.42 17.73 -0.58
N GLY A 52 -13.65 16.63 -1.29
CA GLY A 52 -14.48 15.56 -0.80
C GLY A 52 -13.81 14.20 -0.74
N GLY A 53 -12.80 14.02 0.12
CA GLY A 53 -12.43 12.69 0.60
C GLY A 53 -13.62 11.99 1.24
N PHE A 54 -13.44 10.92 1.98
CA PHE A 54 -14.48 10.13 2.68
C PHE A 54 -15.67 10.90 3.30
N GLY A 55 -15.67 12.24 3.26
CA GLY A 55 -16.67 13.13 3.86
C GLY A 55 -17.69 13.78 2.93
N ALA A 56 -17.54 13.68 1.58
CA ALA A 56 -18.36 14.46 0.66
C ALA A 56 -19.82 14.01 0.50
N ARG A 57 -20.20 12.84 1.01
CA ARG A 57 -21.58 12.31 0.95
C ARG A 57 -22.49 12.63 2.13
N GLY A 58 -22.02 13.44 3.09
CA GLY A 58 -22.82 13.82 4.24
C GLY A 58 -22.47 15.21 4.74
N ALA A 59 -23.42 16.14 4.66
CA ALA A 59 -23.27 17.50 5.14
C ALA A 59 -22.60 17.59 6.53
N GLY A 60 -21.33 18.02 6.57
CA GLY A 60 -20.70 18.53 7.78
C GLY A 60 -20.06 17.52 8.75
N LYS A 61 -19.96 16.24 8.41
CA LYS A 61 -19.21 15.27 9.23
C LYS A 61 -18.05 14.71 8.41
N GLY A 62 -16.83 14.83 8.93
CA GLY A 62 -15.64 14.17 8.40
C GLY A 62 -15.78 12.63 8.35
N PRO A 63 -14.78 11.92 7.80
CA PRO A 63 -14.83 10.48 7.64
C PRO A 63 -15.03 9.81 9.01
N SER A 64 -15.93 8.81 9.06
CA SER A 64 -16.18 8.05 10.27
C SER A 64 -15.33 6.78 10.31
N ALA A 65 -14.89 6.37 11.49
CA ALA A 65 -14.06 5.18 11.66
C ALA A 65 -14.67 3.91 11.03
N PRO A 66 -15.98 3.61 11.17
CA PRO A 66 -16.57 2.43 10.53
C PRO A 66 -16.51 2.45 9.00
N VAL A 67 -16.71 3.62 8.37
CA VAL A 67 -16.65 3.76 6.90
C VAL A 67 -15.24 3.53 6.40
N VAL A 68 -14.26 4.14 7.06
CA VAL A 68 -12.84 3.98 6.70
C VAL A 68 -12.36 2.54 6.96
N SER A 69 -12.79 1.93 8.06
CA SER A 69 -12.46 0.55 8.38
C SER A 69 -13.01 -0.44 7.35
N LYS A 70 -14.24 -0.23 6.90
CA LYS A 70 -14.82 -1.04 5.81
C LYS A 70 -14.00 -0.87 4.53
N TRP A 71 -13.76 0.36 4.12
CA TRP A 71 -12.97 0.67 2.93
C TRP A 71 -11.56 0.04 2.97
N LEU A 72 -10.85 0.12 4.12
CA LEU A 72 -9.56 -0.56 4.30
C LEU A 72 -9.68 -2.08 4.16
N GLY A 73 -10.79 -2.66 4.64
CA GLY A 73 -11.07 -4.08 4.43
C GLY A 73 -11.23 -4.45 2.96
N ASP A 74 -11.95 -3.62 2.21
CA ASP A 74 -12.16 -3.80 0.78
C ASP A 74 -10.82 -3.66 0.02
N VAL A 75 -10.02 -2.63 0.30
CA VAL A 75 -8.67 -2.44 -0.27
C VAL A 75 -7.77 -3.64 -0.01
N ARG A 76 -7.75 -4.17 1.21
CA ARG A 76 -6.93 -5.36 1.55
C ARG A 76 -7.37 -6.63 0.84
N SER A 77 -8.63 -6.73 0.44
CA SER A 77 -9.14 -7.87 -0.32
C SER A 77 -8.84 -7.78 -1.82
N LEU A 78 -8.65 -6.58 -2.35
CA LEU A 78 -8.52 -6.29 -3.78
C LEU A 78 -7.06 -6.11 -4.23
N PHE A 79 -6.19 -5.66 -3.33
CA PHE A 79 -4.82 -5.30 -3.66
C PHE A 79 -3.81 -6.15 -2.86
N ASP A 80 -2.63 -6.31 -3.44
CA ASP A 80 -1.52 -6.93 -2.73
C ASP A 80 -1.01 -6.05 -1.57
N LYS A 81 -0.25 -6.67 -0.67
CA LYS A 81 0.22 -6.04 0.57
C LYS A 81 1.03 -4.76 0.33
N GLU A 82 1.86 -4.73 -0.71
CA GLU A 82 2.71 -3.58 -1.02
C GLU A 82 1.87 -2.40 -1.48
N LEU A 83 0.89 -2.63 -2.37
CA LEU A 83 -0.04 -1.60 -2.81
C LEU A 83 -0.96 -1.13 -1.69
N VAL A 84 -1.45 -2.04 -0.84
CA VAL A 84 -2.24 -1.67 0.35
C VAL A 84 -1.49 -0.69 1.24
N SER A 85 -0.20 -0.92 1.48
CA SER A 85 0.65 -0.04 2.27
C SER A 85 0.74 1.38 1.68
N ILE A 86 0.91 1.49 0.36
CA ILE A 86 0.96 2.78 -0.35
C ILE A 86 -0.40 3.48 -0.30
N ILE A 87 -1.48 2.77 -0.64
CA ILE A 87 -2.84 3.30 -0.66
C ILE A 87 -3.26 3.81 0.71
N GLN A 88 -2.95 3.08 1.79
CA GLN A 88 -3.28 3.53 3.14
C GLN A 88 -2.45 4.74 3.57
N ALA A 89 -1.17 4.82 3.20
CA ALA A 89 -0.34 6.00 3.48
C ALA A 89 -0.91 7.24 2.79
N ASP A 90 -1.26 7.14 1.52
CA ASP A 90 -1.90 8.22 0.75
C ASP A 90 -3.26 8.62 1.35
N ALA A 91 -4.07 7.66 1.77
CA ALA A 91 -5.35 7.94 2.43
C ALA A 91 -5.15 8.72 3.74
N MET A 92 -4.16 8.35 4.55
CA MET A 92 -3.85 9.04 5.80
C MET A 92 -3.43 10.50 5.55
N GLU A 93 -2.66 10.76 4.48
CA GLU A 93 -2.18 12.10 4.17
C GLU A 93 -3.22 12.96 3.47
N ARG A 94 -3.85 12.45 2.42
CA ARG A 94 -4.76 13.21 1.56
C ARG A 94 -6.15 13.39 2.16
N CYS A 95 -6.67 12.37 2.82
CA CYS A 95 -8.02 12.40 3.38
C CYS A 95 -8.07 12.81 4.86
N GLY A 96 -6.95 13.18 5.45
CA GLY A 96 -6.89 13.65 6.84
C GLY A 96 -7.24 12.56 7.87
N LEU A 97 -7.03 11.30 7.54
CA LEU A 97 -7.42 10.17 8.39
C LEU A 97 -6.48 9.96 9.60
N LYS A 98 -5.44 10.78 9.74
CA LYS A 98 -4.45 10.67 10.83
C LYS A 98 -5.08 10.66 12.23
N GLN A 99 -6.15 11.42 12.43
CA GLN A 99 -6.86 11.46 13.73
C GLN A 99 -7.64 10.17 14.02
N LEU A 100 -8.11 9.50 12.98
CA LEU A 100 -8.85 8.23 13.11
C LEU A 100 -7.94 7.02 13.26
N MET A 101 -6.63 7.18 12.99
CA MET A 101 -5.66 6.08 13.02
C MET A 101 -5.63 5.33 14.35
N PHE A 102 -5.96 5.99 15.45
CA PHE A 102 -6.00 5.38 16.80
C PHE A 102 -7.35 4.77 17.17
N GLU A 103 -8.32 4.78 16.27
CA GLU A 103 -9.57 4.07 16.53
C GLU A 103 -9.35 2.56 16.43
N PRO A 104 -9.84 1.77 17.39
CA PRO A 104 -9.59 0.32 17.45
C PRO A 104 -9.97 -0.41 16.16
N GLU A 105 -11.10 -0.02 15.57
CA GLU A 105 -11.63 -0.61 14.33
C GLU A 105 -10.69 -0.42 13.14
N LEU A 106 -9.97 0.73 13.08
CA LEU A 106 -8.97 0.98 12.04
C LEU A 106 -7.69 0.21 12.31
N LEU A 107 -7.20 0.20 13.55
CA LEU A 107 -5.95 -0.48 13.92
C LEU A 107 -5.96 -1.97 13.57
N GLU A 108 -7.14 -2.61 13.62
CA GLU A 108 -7.28 -4.02 13.19
C GLU A 108 -7.15 -4.19 11.67
N LYS A 109 -7.55 -3.19 10.90
CA LYS A 109 -7.57 -3.23 9.43
C LYS A 109 -6.33 -2.65 8.78
N LEU A 110 -5.56 -1.83 9.51
CA LEU A 110 -4.32 -1.26 8.99
C LEU A 110 -3.28 -2.36 8.72
N GLU A 111 -2.64 -2.27 7.57
CA GLU A 111 -1.48 -3.10 7.25
C GLU A 111 -0.25 -2.57 7.98
N PRO A 112 0.51 -3.42 8.69
CA PRO A 112 1.73 -3.01 9.37
C PRO A 112 2.78 -2.51 8.38
N ASP A 113 3.20 -1.25 8.53
CA ASP A 113 4.18 -0.61 7.67
C ASP A 113 5.05 0.38 8.44
N LEU A 114 6.27 0.59 7.95
CA LEU A 114 7.26 1.50 8.55
C LEU A 114 6.79 2.96 8.52
N ASN A 115 6.06 3.38 7.47
CA ASN A 115 5.49 4.72 7.37
C ASN A 115 4.46 4.97 8.46
N LEU A 116 3.60 3.99 8.74
CA LEU A 116 2.65 4.07 9.85
C LEU A 116 3.34 4.12 11.21
N ALA A 117 4.41 3.36 11.39
CA ALA A 117 5.21 3.42 12.62
C ALA A 117 5.76 4.84 12.86
N SER A 118 6.34 5.44 11.83
CA SER A 118 6.84 6.82 11.88
C SER A 118 5.73 7.83 12.20
N MET A 119 4.58 7.67 11.56
CA MET A 119 3.41 8.52 11.79
C MET A 119 2.88 8.36 13.22
N MET A 120 2.78 7.14 13.74
CA MET A 120 2.37 6.88 15.13
C MET A 120 3.35 7.46 16.15
N LEU A 121 4.65 7.39 15.89
CA LEU A 121 5.67 8.01 16.75
C LEU A 121 5.52 9.53 16.79
N THR A 122 5.21 10.15 15.65
CA THR A 122 4.97 11.61 15.57
C THR A 122 3.72 12.02 16.36
N LEU A 123 2.70 11.18 16.39
CA LEU A 123 1.41 11.43 17.05
C LEU A 123 1.29 10.76 18.43
N LYS A 124 2.37 10.27 19.01
CA LYS A 124 2.38 9.50 20.28
C LYS A 124 1.63 10.16 21.43
N ASP A 125 1.72 11.49 21.52
CA ASP A 125 1.08 12.27 22.59
C ASP A 125 -0.45 12.41 22.42
N GLN A 126 -0.96 12.08 21.23
CA GLN A 126 -2.38 12.12 20.90
C GLN A 126 -3.08 10.77 21.06
N ILE A 127 -2.36 9.72 21.46
CA ILE A 127 -2.91 8.38 21.62
C ILE A 127 -3.95 8.36 22.75
N PRO A 128 -5.24 8.05 22.47
CA PRO A 128 -6.26 7.97 23.48
C PRO A 128 -5.96 6.84 24.48
N LYS A 129 -6.26 7.05 25.75
CA LYS A 129 -6.03 6.02 26.79
C LYS A 129 -6.73 4.70 26.47
N ARG A 130 -7.92 4.77 25.85
CA ARG A 130 -8.74 3.61 25.46
C ARG A 130 -8.08 2.74 24.37
N SER A 131 -7.22 3.32 23.54
CA SER A 131 -6.61 2.64 22.38
C SER A 131 -5.17 2.18 22.63
N LYS A 132 -4.63 2.37 23.83
CA LYS A 132 -3.22 2.07 24.13
C LYS A 132 -2.85 0.61 23.91
N GLU A 133 -3.71 -0.32 24.32
CA GLU A 133 -3.46 -1.76 24.16
C GLU A 133 -3.48 -2.16 22.67
N GLN A 134 -4.45 -1.64 21.90
CA GLN A 134 -4.53 -1.90 20.46
C GLN A 134 -3.36 -1.30 19.72
N VAL A 135 -2.93 -0.08 20.06
CA VAL A 135 -1.74 0.56 19.51
C VAL A 135 -0.50 -0.26 19.83
N ARG A 136 -0.35 -0.76 21.05
CA ARG A 136 0.75 -1.62 21.44
C ARG A 136 0.81 -2.91 20.61
N SER A 137 -0.33 -3.60 20.51
CA SER A 137 -0.43 -4.81 19.69
C SER A 137 -0.12 -4.53 18.21
N PHE A 138 -0.55 -3.38 17.70
CA PHE A 138 -0.25 -2.98 16.33
C PHE A 138 1.25 -2.71 16.14
N ILE A 139 1.92 -2.03 17.08
CA ILE A 139 3.36 -1.81 17.05
C ILE A 139 4.12 -3.15 17.10
N GLU A 140 3.68 -4.09 17.92
CA GLU A 140 4.26 -5.45 17.96
C GLU A 140 4.18 -6.12 16.57
N ARG A 141 3.06 -6.02 15.87
CA ARG A 141 2.92 -6.52 14.49
C ARG A 141 3.87 -5.82 13.50
N ILE A 142 4.09 -4.50 13.64
CA ILE A 142 5.07 -3.78 12.82
C ILE A 142 6.48 -4.30 13.08
N VAL A 143 6.85 -4.48 14.34
CA VAL A 143 8.18 -5.00 14.72
C VAL A 143 8.40 -6.42 14.18
N GLU A 144 7.40 -7.27 14.27
CA GLU A 144 7.45 -8.62 13.69
C GLU A 144 7.67 -8.58 12.18
N GLU A 145 6.95 -7.71 11.48
CA GLU A 145 7.10 -7.56 10.03
C GLU A 145 8.48 -7.03 9.62
N ILE A 146 9.01 -6.03 10.34
CA ILE A 146 10.37 -5.52 10.12
C ILE A 146 11.39 -6.62 10.35
N ASN A 147 11.27 -7.39 11.42
CA ASN A 147 12.18 -8.49 11.72
C ASN A 147 12.12 -9.57 10.63
N ARG A 148 10.94 -9.87 10.10
CA ARG A 148 10.76 -10.81 8.98
C ARG A 148 11.48 -10.33 7.72
N LEU A 149 11.29 -9.08 7.33
CA LEU A 149 11.93 -8.47 6.15
C LEU A 149 13.45 -8.46 6.30
N LEU A 150 13.97 -8.05 7.48
CA LEU A 150 15.40 -8.07 7.75
C LEU A 150 16.00 -9.49 7.71
N ALA A 151 15.30 -10.47 8.25
CA ALA A 151 15.75 -11.86 8.20
C ALA A 151 15.83 -12.38 6.76
N ASP A 152 14.89 -12.04 5.91
CA ASP A 152 14.89 -12.41 4.49
C ASP A 152 16.00 -11.71 3.72
N ASP A 153 16.29 -10.44 4.00
CA ASP A 153 17.40 -9.70 3.39
C ASP A 153 18.76 -10.26 3.81
N ILE A 154 18.94 -10.56 5.10
CA ILE A 154 20.15 -11.20 5.62
C ILE A 154 20.33 -12.56 4.95
N ARG A 155 19.30 -13.38 4.87
CA ARG A 155 19.36 -14.69 4.22
C ARG A 155 19.77 -14.57 2.75
N ARG A 156 19.18 -13.64 2.00
CA ARG A 156 19.54 -13.35 0.61
C ARG A 156 20.99 -12.92 0.47
N ALA A 157 21.46 -12.03 1.35
CA ALA A 157 22.84 -11.56 1.35
C ALA A 157 23.84 -12.69 1.64
N ILE A 158 23.55 -13.56 2.61
CA ILE A 158 24.38 -14.72 2.94
C ILE A 158 24.42 -15.70 1.76
N THR A 159 23.28 -16.03 1.16
CA THR A 159 23.21 -16.92 0.00
C THR A 159 24.02 -16.38 -1.17
N ALA A 160 23.88 -15.09 -1.49
CA ALA A 160 24.66 -14.44 -2.54
C ALA A 160 26.16 -14.43 -2.24
N ALA A 161 26.57 -14.29 -0.97
CA ALA A 161 27.97 -14.35 -0.57
C ALA A 161 28.56 -15.77 -0.66
N VAL A 162 27.76 -16.79 -0.33
CA VAL A 162 28.15 -18.20 -0.44
C VAL A 162 28.29 -18.60 -1.90
N ASP A 163 27.39 -18.18 -2.76
CA ASP A 163 27.44 -18.49 -4.18
C ASP A 163 28.67 -17.87 -4.88
N ARG A 164 29.13 -16.70 -4.44
CA ARG A 164 30.39 -16.10 -4.94
C ARG A 164 31.65 -16.88 -4.57
N ARG A 165 31.62 -17.65 -3.49
CA ARG A 165 32.73 -18.51 -3.06
C ARG A 165 32.69 -19.91 -3.65
N ARG A 166 31.61 -20.26 -4.33
CA ARG A 166 31.50 -21.55 -4.99
C ARG A 166 32.30 -21.54 -6.27
N HIS A 167 33.42 -22.25 -6.29
CA HIS A 167 34.16 -22.53 -7.52
C HIS A 167 33.25 -23.32 -8.46
N SER A 168 32.77 -22.67 -9.51
CA SER A 168 32.07 -23.35 -10.58
C SER A 168 33.10 -23.81 -11.61
N PRO A 169 33.09 -25.10 -12.02
CA PRO A 169 33.95 -25.56 -13.14
C PRO A 169 33.53 -24.93 -14.48
N ILE A 170 32.37 -24.26 -14.53
CA ILE A 170 31.91 -23.56 -15.72
C ILE A 170 32.16 -22.07 -15.52
N PRO A 171 32.99 -21.41 -16.37
CA PRO A 171 33.22 -19.98 -16.26
C PRO A 171 31.93 -19.20 -16.46
N SER A 172 31.54 -18.37 -15.51
CA SER A 172 30.43 -17.44 -15.68
C SER A 172 30.92 -16.02 -15.34
N ALA A 173 30.39 -15.02 -16.04
CA ALA A 173 30.75 -13.62 -15.82
C ALA A 173 30.47 -13.16 -14.38
N ALA A 174 29.51 -13.78 -13.69
CA ALA A 174 29.16 -13.50 -12.29
C ALA A 174 30.12 -14.12 -11.28
N ALA A 175 30.96 -15.07 -11.68
CA ALA A 175 31.93 -15.77 -10.84
C ALA A 175 33.39 -15.37 -11.13
N LEU A 176 33.63 -14.41 -12.01
CA LEU A 176 34.96 -13.88 -12.33
C LEU A 176 35.45 -13.00 -11.18
N ASP A 177 36.57 -13.40 -10.55
CA ASP A 177 37.32 -12.54 -9.66
C ASP A 177 38.26 -11.64 -10.49
N TYR A 178 37.84 -10.41 -10.73
CA TYR A 178 38.56 -9.44 -11.52
C TYR A 178 39.94 -9.04 -10.94
N LYS A 179 40.20 -9.33 -9.64
CA LYS A 179 41.46 -9.01 -8.98
C LYS A 179 42.55 -10.07 -9.21
N GLU A 180 42.15 -11.32 -9.44
CA GLU A 180 43.09 -12.41 -9.67
C GLU A 180 43.29 -12.70 -11.18
N THR A 181 42.45 -12.09 -12.06
CA THR A 181 42.48 -12.37 -13.50
C THR A 181 43.31 -11.33 -14.31
N ILE A 182 43.83 -10.28 -13.66
CA ILE A 182 44.78 -9.30 -14.22
C ILE A 182 46.10 -9.49 -13.53
#